data_d50043b3aa47867e945cccc7775edd57
#
_entry.id   d50043b3aa47867e945cccc7775edd57
#
_cell.length_a   1.000
_cell.length_b   1.000
_cell.length_c   1.000
_cell.angle_alpha   90.00
_cell.angle_beta   90.00
_cell.angle_gamma   90.00
#
_symmetry.space_group_name_H-M   'P 1'
#
loop_
_entity.id
_entity.type
_entity.pdbx_description
1 polymer ?
#
loop_
_entity_poly.entity_id
_entity_poly.type
_entity_poly.pdbx_seq_one_letter_code
_entity_poly.pdbx_strand_id
1 'polypeptide(L)'
;PREDGYDITVASEIMAVLCLATSLKDLKERLSRVIVGYTYDDKPVTAGQLKAAGAMAALLKDAIKPNLVQTLEGTPAFVHGGPFANIAHGCNSVMATRVALKMGDYVVTEAGFGADLGAEKFLDIKCRFAGLTPAAVVIVATVRALKMHGGLAKTELNGENLSALEKGLPNLLRHVSNIKNVYGLPAVVAVNRFPTDTDAEIDLVIEKCKQLGVNVALSTVWAEGGKGGEELAREVVRLCEEKGSFRFCYDEKQPIKEKIEAIVKKVYGGKGVSYTAEAETQIKRLTELGFDGTPVCMAKTQYSFSDDMAKLGAPEDFIVTVRSVKMAAGAGFVIALTGNIMTMPGLPKVPAAEKIDVDENGVITGLF
;
A
#
# COMPACT_ATOMS: atom_id res chain seq x y z
N PRO A 1 16.57 -34.18 6.22
CA PRO A 1 15.63 -33.11 6.40
C PRO A 1 16.28 -31.77 6.01
N ARG A 2 15.52 -30.89 5.41
CA ARG A 2 15.92 -29.51 5.11
C ARG A 2 14.88 -28.57 5.75
N GLU A 3 15.29 -27.35 6.06
CA GLU A 3 14.33 -26.30 6.35
C GLU A 3 13.55 -25.97 5.09
N ASP A 4 12.26 -25.71 5.26
CA ASP A 4 11.37 -25.28 4.19
C ASP A 4 10.38 -24.27 4.75
N GLY A 5 9.69 -23.54 3.86
CA GLY A 5 8.73 -22.52 4.25
C GLY A 5 7.72 -22.28 3.13
N TYR A 6 6.69 -21.51 3.43
CA TYR A 6 5.70 -21.07 2.46
C TYR A 6 5.21 -19.67 2.80
N ASP A 7 4.73 -18.97 1.78
CA ASP A 7 3.94 -17.75 1.92
C ASP A 7 2.48 -18.06 1.59
N ILE A 8 1.54 -17.45 2.32
CA ILE A 8 0.13 -17.49 1.93
C ILE A 8 -0.04 -16.77 0.58
N THR A 9 -1.10 -17.11 -0.16
CA THR A 9 -1.31 -16.64 -1.55
C THR A 9 -1.17 -15.12 -1.68
N VAL A 10 -1.76 -14.36 -0.77
CA VAL A 10 -1.73 -12.88 -0.82
C VAL A 10 -0.38 -12.27 -0.47
N ALA A 11 0.49 -13.00 0.22
CA ALA A 11 1.86 -12.59 0.55
C ALA A 11 2.88 -13.06 -0.50
N SER A 12 2.48 -13.92 -1.42
CA SER A 12 3.38 -14.48 -2.43
C SER A 12 3.61 -13.50 -3.59
N GLU A 13 4.75 -13.66 -4.28
CA GLU A 13 5.03 -12.93 -5.52
C GLU A 13 3.95 -13.16 -6.59
N ILE A 14 3.28 -14.32 -6.58
CA ILE A 14 2.23 -14.68 -7.54
C ILE A 14 1.05 -13.71 -7.48
N MET A 15 0.66 -13.26 -6.29
CA MET A 15 -0.39 -12.24 -6.15
C MET A 15 0.04 -10.89 -6.77
N ALA A 16 1.28 -10.47 -6.55
CA ALA A 16 1.81 -9.25 -7.16
C ALA A 16 1.87 -9.38 -8.69
N VAL A 17 2.31 -10.52 -9.21
CA VAL A 17 2.31 -10.84 -10.64
C VAL A 17 0.91 -10.76 -11.23
N LEU A 18 -0.09 -11.38 -10.60
CA LEU A 18 -1.49 -11.34 -11.03
C LEU A 18 -2.02 -9.90 -11.11
N CYS A 19 -1.72 -9.09 -10.08
CA CYS A 19 -2.19 -7.70 -9.99
C CYS A 19 -1.52 -6.77 -11.02
N LEU A 20 -0.28 -7.05 -11.42
CA LEU A 20 0.45 -6.23 -12.39
C LEU A 20 0.30 -6.73 -13.84
N ALA A 21 -0.19 -7.94 -14.04
CA ALA A 21 -0.40 -8.50 -15.38
C ALA A 21 -1.48 -7.74 -16.16
N THR A 22 -1.23 -7.56 -17.47
CA THR A 22 -2.10 -6.83 -18.41
C THR A 22 -2.81 -7.74 -19.42
N SER A 23 -2.44 -9.01 -19.48
CA SER A 23 -3.02 -10.04 -20.34
C SER A 23 -2.58 -11.43 -19.87
N LEU A 24 -3.22 -12.49 -20.39
CA LEU A 24 -2.76 -13.87 -20.13
C LEU A 24 -1.34 -14.12 -20.68
N LYS A 25 -0.98 -13.48 -21.79
CA LYS A 25 0.39 -13.55 -22.33
C LYS A 25 1.38 -12.92 -21.36
N ASP A 26 1.13 -11.69 -20.91
CA ASP A 26 1.98 -10.98 -19.95
C ASP A 26 2.04 -11.73 -18.60
N LEU A 27 0.90 -12.28 -18.13
CA LEU A 27 0.88 -13.13 -16.93
C LEU A 27 1.84 -14.31 -17.06
N LYS A 28 1.80 -15.04 -18.17
CA LYS A 28 2.68 -16.20 -18.40
C LYS A 28 4.15 -15.79 -18.50
N GLU A 29 4.45 -14.67 -19.15
CA GLU A 29 5.80 -14.12 -19.27
C GLU A 29 6.33 -13.69 -17.89
N ARG A 30 5.52 -13.04 -17.06
CA ARG A 30 5.86 -12.67 -15.67
C ARG A 30 6.12 -13.90 -14.81
N LEU A 31 5.21 -14.89 -14.85
CA LEU A 31 5.37 -16.15 -14.13
C LEU A 31 6.67 -16.88 -14.54
N SER A 32 7.04 -16.81 -15.82
CA SER A 32 8.28 -17.41 -16.31
C SER A 32 9.53 -16.79 -15.69
N ARG A 33 9.49 -15.52 -15.29
CA ARG A 33 10.60 -14.80 -14.67
C ARG A 33 10.73 -15.00 -13.17
N VAL A 34 9.72 -15.55 -12.49
CA VAL A 34 9.77 -15.79 -11.03
C VAL A 34 11.01 -16.61 -10.70
N ILE A 35 11.85 -16.08 -9.82
CA ILE A 35 13.07 -16.75 -9.36
C ILE A 35 12.68 -17.74 -8.25
N VAL A 36 12.97 -19.03 -8.47
CA VAL A 36 12.68 -20.12 -7.53
C VAL A 36 13.91 -20.56 -6.74
N GLY A 37 15.07 -20.09 -7.11
CA GLY A 37 16.34 -20.39 -6.44
C GLY A 37 17.53 -19.88 -7.22
N TYR A 38 18.72 -20.24 -6.75
CA TYR A 38 19.99 -19.90 -7.40
C TYR A 38 20.87 -21.13 -7.49
N THR A 39 21.68 -21.20 -8.54
CA THR A 39 22.72 -22.23 -8.68
C THR A 39 23.87 -21.95 -7.71
N TYR A 40 24.80 -22.90 -7.57
CA TYR A 40 26.00 -22.73 -6.73
C TYR A 40 26.94 -21.61 -7.20
N ASP A 41 26.82 -21.19 -8.45
CA ASP A 41 27.54 -20.05 -9.05
C ASP A 41 26.68 -18.79 -9.14
N ASP A 42 25.66 -18.68 -8.25
CA ASP A 42 24.80 -17.52 -8.03
C ASP A 42 23.93 -17.07 -9.22
N LYS A 43 23.71 -17.95 -10.19
CA LYS A 43 22.79 -17.67 -11.29
C LYS A 43 21.35 -17.96 -10.90
N PRO A 44 20.38 -17.07 -11.24
CA PRO A 44 18.98 -17.31 -10.91
C PRO A 44 18.42 -18.50 -11.71
N VAL A 45 17.63 -19.33 -11.03
CA VAL A 45 16.82 -20.38 -11.63
C VAL A 45 15.37 -19.92 -11.60
N THR A 46 14.71 -19.93 -12.76
CA THR A 46 13.36 -19.40 -12.91
C THR A 46 12.30 -20.48 -13.09
N ALA A 47 11.04 -20.15 -12.80
CA ALA A 47 9.90 -21.01 -13.06
C ALA A 47 9.75 -21.37 -14.56
N GLY A 48 10.22 -20.47 -15.44
CA GLY A 48 10.30 -20.74 -16.88
C GLY A 48 11.28 -21.85 -17.22
N GLN A 49 12.48 -21.88 -16.60
CA GLN A 49 13.46 -22.96 -16.77
C GLN A 49 12.94 -24.30 -16.25
N LEU A 50 12.13 -24.27 -15.17
CA LEU A 50 11.43 -25.47 -14.67
C LEU A 50 10.24 -25.88 -15.54
N LYS A 51 9.89 -25.09 -16.58
CA LYS A 51 8.72 -25.30 -17.46
C LYS A 51 7.37 -25.25 -16.72
N ALA A 52 7.32 -24.62 -15.52
CA ALA A 52 6.13 -24.54 -14.67
C ALA A 52 5.16 -23.42 -15.06
N ALA A 53 5.62 -22.37 -15.76
CA ALA A 53 4.84 -21.18 -16.03
C ALA A 53 3.51 -21.43 -16.79
N GLY A 54 3.47 -22.47 -17.63
CA GLY A 54 2.23 -22.85 -18.34
C GLY A 54 1.16 -23.38 -17.40
N ALA A 55 1.52 -24.28 -16.48
CA ALA A 55 0.61 -24.82 -15.47
C ALA A 55 0.15 -23.72 -14.49
N MET A 56 1.06 -22.86 -14.05
CA MET A 56 0.73 -21.71 -13.21
C MET A 56 -0.27 -20.76 -13.88
N ALA A 57 -0.05 -20.43 -15.18
CA ALA A 57 -0.95 -19.59 -15.94
C ALA A 57 -2.32 -20.24 -16.15
N ALA A 58 -2.38 -21.57 -16.34
CA ALA A 58 -3.63 -22.33 -16.45
C ALA A 58 -4.48 -22.23 -15.18
N LEU A 59 -3.86 -22.30 -14.00
CA LEU A 59 -4.55 -22.13 -12.71
C LEU A 59 -5.08 -20.70 -12.54
N LEU A 60 -4.41 -19.71 -13.09
CA LEU A 60 -4.73 -18.28 -12.92
C LEU A 60 -5.56 -17.70 -14.06
N LYS A 61 -5.92 -18.48 -15.09
CA LYS A 61 -6.60 -17.97 -16.29
C LYS A 61 -7.93 -17.29 -16.03
N ASP A 62 -8.66 -17.75 -15.02
CA ASP A 62 -9.93 -17.14 -14.63
C ASP A 62 -9.73 -16.09 -13.52
N ALA A 63 -8.75 -16.28 -12.66
CA ALA A 63 -8.39 -15.33 -11.61
C ALA A 63 -7.90 -13.97 -12.15
N ILE A 64 -7.42 -13.89 -13.40
CA ILE A 64 -7.00 -12.61 -14.02
C ILE A 64 -8.18 -11.71 -14.38
N LYS A 65 -9.41 -12.23 -14.38
CA LYS A 65 -10.61 -11.47 -14.70
C LYS A 65 -11.11 -10.73 -13.45
N PRO A 66 -11.21 -9.37 -13.46
CA PRO A 66 -11.76 -8.64 -12.34
C PRO A 66 -13.21 -9.05 -12.04
N ASN A 67 -13.55 -9.14 -10.76
CA ASN A 67 -14.93 -9.32 -10.34
C ASN A 67 -15.65 -7.97 -10.36
N LEU A 68 -16.70 -7.85 -11.13
CA LEU A 68 -17.61 -6.71 -11.13
C LEU A 68 -18.73 -6.98 -10.13
N VAL A 69 -18.86 -6.10 -9.14
CA VAL A 69 -19.93 -6.14 -8.14
C VAL A 69 -20.70 -4.82 -8.15
N GLN A 70 -21.89 -4.84 -7.59
CA GLN A 70 -22.69 -3.64 -7.39
C GLN A 70 -22.76 -3.32 -5.89
N THR A 71 -22.51 -2.05 -5.54
CA THR A 71 -22.70 -1.58 -4.18
C THR A 71 -24.17 -1.52 -3.81
N LEU A 72 -24.49 -1.35 -2.52
CA LEU A 72 -25.87 -1.21 -2.05
C LEU A 72 -26.61 -0.01 -2.69
N GLU A 73 -25.87 1.01 -3.11
CA GLU A 73 -26.41 2.19 -3.80
C GLU A 73 -26.38 2.09 -5.31
N GLY A 74 -26.07 0.90 -5.86
CA GLY A 74 -26.10 0.66 -7.30
C GLY A 74 -24.85 1.08 -8.06
N THR A 75 -23.82 1.59 -7.38
CA THR A 75 -22.56 1.97 -8.02
C THR A 75 -21.74 0.73 -8.39
N PRO A 76 -21.22 0.60 -9.63
CA PRO A 76 -20.38 -0.52 -10.01
C PRO A 76 -19.02 -0.43 -9.31
N ALA A 77 -18.50 -1.56 -8.85
CA ALA A 77 -17.18 -1.68 -8.23
C ALA A 77 -16.45 -2.93 -8.72
N PHE A 78 -15.15 -2.80 -8.99
CA PHE A 78 -14.30 -3.93 -9.31
C PHE A 78 -13.53 -4.38 -8.07
N VAL A 79 -13.63 -5.67 -7.73
CA VAL A 79 -12.84 -6.32 -6.66
C VAL A 79 -11.88 -7.28 -7.32
N HIS A 80 -10.58 -7.00 -7.23
CA HIS A 80 -9.59 -7.82 -7.91
C HIS A 80 -8.19 -7.70 -7.33
N GLY A 81 -7.67 -8.82 -6.83
CA GLY A 81 -6.35 -8.93 -6.24
C GLY A 81 -6.27 -8.27 -4.85
N GLY A 82 -5.24 -8.64 -4.08
CA GLY A 82 -5.06 -8.16 -2.73
C GLY A 82 -3.62 -8.33 -2.25
N PRO A 83 -2.61 -7.75 -2.96
CA PRO A 83 -1.22 -7.85 -2.53
C PRO A 83 -1.03 -6.99 -1.28
N PHE A 84 -0.31 -7.51 -0.28
CA PHE A 84 -0.05 -6.75 0.96
C PHE A 84 0.84 -5.53 0.72
N ALA A 85 0.44 -4.37 1.22
CA ALA A 85 1.16 -3.11 1.06
C ALA A 85 2.50 -3.05 1.81
N ASN A 86 2.77 -3.95 2.74
CA ASN A 86 4.04 -4.02 3.45
C ASN A 86 5.12 -4.85 2.72
N ILE A 87 4.75 -5.68 1.75
CA ILE A 87 5.68 -6.55 1.01
C ILE A 87 5.47 -6.54 -0.51
N ALA A 88 4.42 -5.87 -0.99
CA ALA A 88 4.08 -5.71 -2.39
C ALA A 88 3.47 -4.32 -2.62
N HIS A 89 2.94 -4.05 -3.82
CA HIS A 89 2.43 -2.72 -4.17
C HIS A 89 1.08 -2.34 -3.53
N GLY A 90 0.43 -3.24 -2.78
CA GLY A 90 -0.65 -2.93 -1.83
C GLY A 90 -1.90 -2.28 -2.40
N CYS A 91 -2.27 -2.57 -3.64
CA CYS A 91 -3.46 -2.04 -4.29
C CYS A 91 -4.00 -3.02 -5.34
N ASN A 92 -5.23 -2.81 -5.79
CA ASN A 92 -5.89 -3.68 -6.75
C ASN A 92 -5.13 -3.79 -8.09
N SER A 93 -5.63 -4.65 -8.99
CA SER A 93 -4.94 -4.97 -10.24
C SER A 93 -4.94 -3.82 -11.25
N VAL A 94 -3.93 -3.84 -12.10
CA VAL A 94 -3.86 -2.98 -13.30
C VAL A 94 -5.04 -3.26 -14.22
N MET A 95 -5.44 -4.53 -14.35
CA MET A 95 -6.56 -4.93 -15.20
C MET A 95 -7.88 -4.28 -14.74
N ALA A 96 -8.20 -4.36 -13.43
CA ALA A 96 -9.41 -3.73 -12.89
C ALA A 96 -9.41 -2.21 -13.11
N THR A 97 -8.28 -1.54 -12.84
CA THR A 97 -8.17 -0.10 -13.04
C THR A 97 -8.35 0.30 -14.51
N ARG A 98 -7.71 -0.43 -15.44
CA ARG A 98 -7.86 -0.15 -16.88
C ARG A 98 -9.26 -0.38 -17.41
N VAL A 99 -9.96 -1.41 -16.92
CA VAL A 99 -11.36 -1.66 -17.28
C VAL A 99 -12.25 -0.55 -16.74
N ALA A 100 -12.09 -0.20 -15.46
CA ALA A 100 -12.85 0.88 -14.83
C ALA A 100 -12.68 2.22 -15.56
N LEU A 101 -11.45 2.59 -15.95
CA LEU A 101 -11.15 3.80 -16.71
C LEU A 101 -11.78 3.85 -18.10
N LYS A 102 -12.22 2.71 -18.66
CA LYS A 102 -12.96 2.66 -19.91
C LYS A 102 -14.48 2.73 -19.72
N MET A 103 -14.96 2.56 -18.49
CA MET A 103 -16.39 2.43 -18.18
C MET A 103 -16.94 3.63 -17.40
N GLY A 104 -16.10 4.41 -16.74
CA GLY A 104 -16.52 5.54 -15.92
C GLY A 104 -15.76 6.82 -16.22
N ASP A 105 -16.43 7.96 -16.05
CA ASP A 105 -15.82 9.29 -16.17
C ASP A 105 -14.86 9.57 -15.02
N TYR A 106 -15.18 9.05 -13.84
CA TYR A 106 -14.35 9.08 -12.65
C TYR A 106 -14.13 7.67 -12.11
N VAL A 107 -12.90 7.36 -11.78
CA VAL A 107 -12.50 6.08 -11.18
C VAL A 107 -11.77 6.34 -9.88
N VAL A 108 -12.32 5.83 -8.80
CA VAL A 108 -11.70 5.86 -7.47
C VAL A 108 -11.09 4.50 -7.18
N THR A 109 -9.83 4.47 -6.77
CA THR A 109 -9.14 3.24 -6.39
C THR A 109 -8.44 3.44 -5.06
N GLU A 110 -8.18 2.34 -4.36
CA GLU A 110 -7.55 2.36 -3.04
C GLU A 110 -6.04 2.11 -3.10
N ALA A 111 -5.35 2.50 -2.04
CA ALA A 111 -3.98 2.10 -1.75
C ALA A 111 -3.90 1.72 -0.27
N GLY A 112 -3.38 0.53 0.02
CA GLY A 112 -3.44 -0.08 1.35
C GLY A 112 -2.53 0.58 2.38
N PHE A 113 -2.93 0.54 3.65
CA PHE A 113 -2.24 1.15 4.80
C PHE A 113 -2.10 2.67 4.69
N GLY A 114 -1.11 3.25 5.40
CA GLY A 114 -0.80 4.67 5.31
C GLY A 114 -0.27 5.08 3.94
N ALA A 115 -0.40 6.37 3.61
CA ALA A 115 0.03 6.90 2.31
C ALA A 115 1.55 6.79 2.09
N ASP A 116 2.32 6.64 3.15
CA ASP A 116 3.77 6.36 3.10
C ASP A 116 4.11 4.94 2.62
N LEU A 117 3.15 4.01 2.68
CA LEU A 117 3.28 2.65 2.17
C LEU A 117 2.45 2.44 0.91
N GLY A 118 1.13 2.51 1.02
CA GLY A 118 0.24 2.18 -0.08
C GLY A 118 0.28 3.20 -1.20
N ALA A 119 0.14 4.50 -0.89
CA ALA A 119 0.17 5.52 -1.93
C ALA A 119 1.55 5.64 -2.58
N GLU A 120 2.65 5.55 -1.81
CA GLU A 120 4.01 5.51 -2.35
C GLU A 120 4.14 4.40 -3.41
N LYS A 121 3.77 3.16 -3.08
CA LYS A 121 3.89 2.02 -4.00
C LYS A 121 2.88 2.05 -5.15
N PHE A 122 1.68 2.58 -4.90
CA PHE A 122 0.72 2.84 -5.97
C PHE A 122 1.31 3.78 -7.01
N LEU A 123 1.93 4.87 -6.58
CA LEU A 123 2.52 5.89 -7.45
C LEU A 123 3.82 5.39 -8.09
N ASP A 124 4.79 4.94 -7.31
CA ASP A 124 6.12 4.59 -7.81
C ASP A 124 6.22 3.20 -8.45
N ILE A 125 5.29 2.28 -8.16
CA ILE A 125 5.27 0.95 -8.78
C ILE A 125 4.10 0.82 -9.76
N LYS A 126 2.84 0.84 -9.28
CA LYS A 126 1.68 0.56 -10.13
C LYS A 126 1.48 1.60 -11.23
N CYS A 127 1.52 2.89 -10.91
CA CYS A 127 1.37 3.96 -11.88
C CYS A 127 2.48 3.91 -12.93
N ARG A 128 3.71 3.60 -12.50
CA ARG A 128 4.86 3.45 -13.42
C ARG A 128 4.63 2.32 -14.42
N PHE A 129 4.29 1.12 -13.96
CA PHE A 129 4.04 -0.03 -14.86
C PHE A 129 2.80 0.11 -15.74
N ALA A 130 1.76 0.75 -15.22
CA ALA A 130 0.49 0.85 -15.94
C ALA A 130 0.35 2.10 -16.81
N GLY A 131 1.30 3.07 -16.69
CA GLY A 131 1.21 4.37 -17.37
C GLY A 131 0.05 5.21 -16.84
N LEU A 132 -0.23 5.14 -15.53
CA LEU A 132 -1.33 5.89 -14.89
C LEU A 132 -0.82 7.22 -14.33
N THR A 133 -1.67 8.24 -14.44
CA THR A 133 -1.46 9.55 -13.83
C THR A 133 -2.70 9.90 -13.03
N PRO A 134 -2.67 9.80 -11.69
CA PRO A 134 -3.81 10.19 -10.87
C PRO A 134 -4.10 11.69 -11.01
N ALA A 135 -5.38 12.06 -11.00
CA ALA A 135 -5.80 13.45 -11.07
C ALA A 135 -5.82 14.11 -9.68
N ALA A 136 -6.24 13.37 -8.66
CA ALA A 136 -6.30 13.84 -7.28
C ALA A 136 -6.11 12.68 -6.29
N VAL A 137 -5.82 12.99 -5.03
CA VAL A 137 -5.66 12.02 -3.95
C VAL A 137 -6.56 12.38 -2.77
N VAL A 138 -7.31 11.39 -2.27
CA VAL A 138 -8.04 11.49 -1.01
C VAL A 138 -7.20 10.86 0.09
N ILE A 139 -6.86 11.63 1.12
CA ILE A 139 -6.16 11.16 2.31
C ILE A 139 -7.20 10.95 3.40
N VAL A 140 -7.48 9.69 3.73
CA VAL A 140 -8.44 9.36 4.79
C VAL A 140 -7.77 9.54 6.15
N ALA A 141 -8.30 10.44 6.96
CA ALA A 141 -7.87 10.67 8.33
C ALA A 141 -8.95 10.21 9.31
N THR A 142 -8.53 9.57 10.41
CA THR A 142 -9.43 9.22 11.51
C THR A 142 -8.95 9.84 12.81
N VAL A 143 -9.87 10.36 13.62
CA VAL A 143 -9.56 10.92 14.94
C VAL A 143 -8.77 9.90 15.79
N ARG A 144 -9.19 8.64 15.77
CA ARG A 144 -8.53 7.55 16.51
C ARG A 144 -7.06 7.37 16.12
N ALA A 145 -6.74 7.35 14.82
CA ALA A 145 -5.36 7.20 14.35
C ALA A 145 -4.52 8.42 14.77
N LEU A 146 -5.05 9.62 14.66
CA LEU A 146 -4.35 10.82 15.06
C LEU A 146 -4.09 10.85 16.58
N LYS A 147 -5.07 10.49 17.42
CA LYS A 147 -4.87 10.36 18.87
C LYS A 147 -3.79 9.33 19.21
N MET A 148 -3.78 8.18 18.51
CA MET A 148 -2.73 7.17 18.68
C MET A 148 -1.35 7.75 18.31
N HIS A 149 -1.24 8.46 17.20
CA HIS A 149 -0.01 9.13 16.80
C HIS A 149 0.40 10.27 17.76
N GLY A 150 -0.54 10.82 18.50
CA GLY A 150 -0.30 11.76 19.61
C GLY A 150 0.10 11.10 20.93
N GLY A 151 0.27 9.77 20.94
CA GLY A 151 0.75 8.99 22.09
C GLY A 151 -0.34 8.41 22.98
N LEU A 152 -1.64 8.48 22.61
CA LEU A 152 -2.71 7.90 23.40
C LEU A 152 -2.74 6.37 23.27
N ALA A 153 -2.94 5.67 24.39
CA ALA A 153 -3.03 4.22 24.41
C ALA A 153 -4.27 3.71 23.63
N LYS A 154 -4.17 2.54 23.01
CA LYS A 154 -5.26 1.95 22.20
C LYS A 154 -6.57 1.77 22.98
N THR A 155 -6.49 1.51 24.27
CA THR A 155 -7.63 1.35 25.19
C THR A 155 -8.38 2.64 25.49
N GLU A 156 -7.75 3.80 25.24
CA GLU A 156 -8.29 5.14 25.57
C GLU A 156 -8.80 5.90 24.34
N LEU A 157 -8.66 5.33 23.14
CA LEU A 157 -8.97 6.01 21.86
C LEU A 157 -10.46 6.38 21.70
N ASN A 158 -11.37 5.77 22.46
CA ASN A 158 -12.80 6.05 22.38
C ASN A 158 -13.22 7.30 23.18
N GLY A 159 -12.39 7.78 24.11
CA GLY A 159 -12.63 9.00 24.87
C GLY A 159 -12.13 10.24 24.13
N GLU A 160 -12.78 11.40 24.34
CA GLU A 160 -12.29 12.67 23.80
C GLU A 160 -10.91 13.01 24.35
N ASN A 161 -9.99 13.40 23.45
CA ASN A 161 -8.66 13.87 23.84
C ASN A 161 -8.08 14.83 22.79
N LEU A 162 -8.42 16.10 22.90
CA LEU A 162 -7.97 17.16 21.99
C LEU A 162 -6.43 17.35 22.02
N SER A 163 -5.80 17.19 23.20
CA SER A 163 -4.37 17.34 23.33
C SER A 163 -3.58 16.24 22.58
N ALA A 164 -4.01 14.99 22.72
CA ALA A 164 -3.41 13.88 21.96
C ALA A 164 -3.67 14.04 20.46
N LEU A 165 -4.89 14.45 20.09
CA LEU A 165 -5.27 14.71 18.70
C LEU A 165 -4.37 15.78 18.07
N GLU A 166 -4.17 16.92 18.74
CA GLU A 166 -3.30 18.00 18.24
C GLU A 166 -1.85 17.56 18.08
N LYS A 167 -1.33 16.78 19.04
CA LYS A 167 0.03 16.18 18.93
C LYS A 167 0.17 15.19 17.77
N GLY A 168 -0.90 14.54 17.36
CA GLY A 168 -0.89 13.59 16.26
C GLY A 168 -1.04 14.21 14.86
N LEU A 169 -1.51 15.46 14.76
CA LEU A 169 -1.71 16.16 13.48
C LEU A 169 -0.46 16.20 12.57
N PRO A 170 0.77 16.35 13.08
CA PRO A 170 1.97 16.31 12.23
C PRO A 170 2.07 15.04 11.37
N ASN A 171 1.52 13.90 11.82
CA ASN A 171 1.45 12.68 11.00
C ASN A 171 0.62 12.90 9.74
N LEU A 172 -0.60 13.43 9.87
CA LEU A 172 -1.47 13.77 8.75
C LEU A 172 -0.81 14.78 7.81
N LEU A 173 -0.23 15.83 8.36
CA LEU A 173 0.41 16.89 7.56
C LEU A 173 1.61 16.38 6.77
N ARG A 174 2.36 15.42 7.29
CA ARG A 174 3.43 14.74 6.54
C ARG A 174 2.87 13.99 5.34
N HIS A 175 1.77 13.26 5.49
CA HIS A 175 1.11 12.57 4.36
C HIS A 175 0.61 13.58 3.31
N VAL A 176 -0.01 14.68 3.72
CA VAL A 176 -0.44 15.75 2.80
C VAL A 176 0.76 16.34 2.07
N SER A 177 1.84 16.65 2.79
CA SER A 177 3.08 17.18 2.21
C SER A 177 3.68 16.21 1.18
N ASN A 178 3.69 14.91 1.47
CA ASN A 178 4.19 13.89 0.54
C ASN A 178 3.41 13.93 -0.77
N ILE A 179 2.09 13.92 -0.73
CA ILE A 179 1.26 13.95 -1.94
C ILE A 179 1.46 15.25 -2.73
N LYS A 180 1.43 16.40 -2.06
CA LYS A 180 1.55 17.70 -2.74
C LYS A 180 2.97 18.01 -3.19
N ASN A 181 3.96 17.80 -2.32
CA ASN A 181 5.32 18.30 -2.56
C ASN A 181 6.25 17.25 -3.16
N VAL A 182 6.10 15.95 -2.85
CA VAL A 182 6.91 14.89 -3.44
C VAL A 182 6.30 14.46 -4.78
N TYR A 183 5.01 14.14 -4.80
CA TYR A 183 4.34 13.61 -5.99
C TYR A 183 3.68 14.66 -6.89
N GLY A 184 3.48 15.89 -6.40
CA GLY A 184 2.91 16.99 -7.18
C GLY A 184 1.43 16.82 -7.52
N LEU A 185 0.67 16.14 -6.67
CA LEU A 185 -0.75 15.86 -6.88
C LEU A 185 -1.65 16.72 -6.00
N PRO A 186 -2.79 17.18 -6.52
CA PRO A 186 -3.84 17.77 -5.69
C PRO A 186 -4.32 16.77 -4.64
N ALA A 187 -4.62 17.25 -3.42
CA ALA A 187 -5.06 16.40 -2.33
C ALA A 187 -6.18 17.04 -1.50
N VAL A 188 -7.08 16.20 -1.00
CA VAL A 188 -8.07 16.53 0.01
C VAL A 188 -7.96 15.55 1.18
N VAL A 189 -8.12 16.04 2.40
CA VAL A 189 -8.25 15.22 3.60
C VAL A 189 -9.73 14.89 3.80
N ALA A 190 -10.06 13.61 3.85
CA ALA A 190 -11.36 13.11 4.27
C ALA A 190 -11.31 12.78 5.75
N VAL A 191 -11.94 13.58 6.60
CA VAL A 191 -12.10 13.24 8.02
C VAL A 191 -13.22 12.20 8.13
N ASN A 192 -12.82 10.93 8.27
CA ASN A 192 -13.74 9.80 8.34
C ASN A 192 -14.28 9.65 9.77
N ARG A 193 -15.52 10.11 9.97
CA ARG A 193 -16.18 10.15 11.29
C ARG A 193 -16.57 8.75 11.75
N PHE A 194 -16.24 8.45 12.99
CA PHE A 194 -16.71 7.28 13.72
C PHE A 194 -17.70 7.67 14.82
N PRO A 195 -18.60 6.76 15.28
CA PRO A 195 -19.60 7.07 16.31
C PRO A 195 -19.04 7.59 17.64
N THR A 196 -17.78 7.28 17.93
CA THR A 196 -17.08 7.69 19.16
C THR A 196 -16.38 9.04 19.04
N ASP A 197 -16.30 9.61 17.85
CA ASP A 197 -15.62 10.89 17.62
C ASP A 197 -16.53 12.04 18.04
N THR A 198 -16.00 12.98 18.82
CA THR A 198 -16.75 14.16 19.24
C THR A 198 -16.70 15.26 18.19
N ASP A 199 -17.69 16.16 18.19
CA ASP A 199 -17.68 17.30 17.28
C ASP A 199 -16.46 18.20 17.50
N ALA A 200 -16.04 18.38 18.76
CA ALA A 200 -14.84 19.15 19.10
C ALA A 200 -13.56 18.55 18.49
N GLU A 201 -13.43 17.23 18.47
CA GLU A 201 -12.28 16.55 17.83
C GLU A 201 -12.30 16.72 16.31
N ILE A 202 -13.47 16.58 15.69
CA ILE A 202 -13.65 16.76 14.24
C ILE A 202 -13.35 18.20 13.84
N ASP A 203 -13.92 19.17 14.55
CA ASP A 203 -13.71 20.60 14.29
C ASP A 203 -12.23 20.98 14.42
N LEU A 204 -11.53 20.46 15.42
CA LEU A 204 -10.09 20.69 15.58
C LEU A 204 -9.31 20.23 14.35
N VAL A 205 -9.55 19.03 13.82
CA VAL A 205 -8.87 18.53 12.63
C VAL A 205 -9.18 19.41 11.41
N ILE A 206 -10.46 19.75 11.21
CA ILE A 206 -10.90 20.58 10.08
C ILE A 206 -10.29 21.98 10.16
N GLU A 207 -10.34 22.63 11.33
CA GLU A 207 -9.78 23.97 11.52
C GLU A 207 -8.25 23.98 11.28
N LYS A 208 -7.53 23.03 11.82
CA LYS A 208 -6.07 22.92 11.62
C LYS A 208 -5.71 22.70 10.15
N CYS A 209 -6.44 21.84 9.44
CA CYS A 209 -6.25 21.65 8.01
C CYS A 209 -6.49 22.96 7.24
N LYS A 210 -7.61 23.67 7.52
CA LYS A 210 -7.94 24.95 6.88
C LYS A 210 -6.90 26.02 7.15
N GLN A 211 -6.43 26.16 8.39
CA GLN A 211 -5.39 27.13 8.77
C GLN A 211 -4.09 26.91 8.00
N LEU A 212 -3.79 25.68 7.61
CA LEU A 212 -2.59 25.30 6.86
C LEU A 212 -2.82 25.22 5.34
N GLY A 213 -3.98 25.69 4.86
CA GLY A 213 -4.31 25.68 3.43
C GLY A 213 -4.45 24.26 2.85
N VAL A 214 -4.87 23.31 3.67
CA VAL A 214 -5.14 21.93 3.26
C VAL A 214 -6.63 21.78 3.00
N ASN A 215 -7.00 21.30 1.80
CA ASN A 215 -8.39 20.94 1.50
C ASN A 215 -8.85 19.84 2.43
N VAL A 216 -10.04 20.00 3.03
CA VAL A 216 -10.59 19.05 3.99
C VAL A 216 -12.10 18.97 3.86
N ALA A 217 -12.66 17.77 3.92
CA ALA A 217 -14.09 17.50 3.94
C ALA A 217 -14.40 16.47 5.03
N LEU A 218 -15.56 16.61 5.68
CA LEU A 218 -16.11 15.59 6.58
C LEU A 218 -16.69 14.45 5.75
N SER A 219 -16.46 13.22 6.19
CA SER A 219 -17.05 12.02 5.60
C SER A 219 -17.85 11.26 6.67
N THR A 220 -19.16 11.15 6.46
CA THR A 220 -20.09 10.38 7.29
C THR A 220 -20.63 9.15 6.56
N VAL A 221 -19.90 8.66 5.55
CA VAL A 221 -20.33 7.55 4.68
C VAL A 221 -20.63 6.26 5.44
N TRP A 222 -19.99 6.03 6.59
CA TRP A 222 -20.26 4.87 7.43
C TRP A 222 -21.69 4.89 7.99
N ALA A 223 -22.20 6.05 8.41
CA ALA A 223 -23.52 6.21 9.00
C ALA A 223 -24.61 6.52 7.97
N GLU A 224 -24.28 7.26 6.91
CA GLU A 224 -25.25 7.87 5.99
C GLU A 224 -25.11 7.38 4.54
N GLY A 225 -24.22 6.41 4.30
CA GLY A 225 -23.96 5.94 2.94
C GLY A 225 -23.43 7.04 2.03
N GLY A 226 -23.73 6.99 0.74
CA GLY A 226 -23.22 7.94 -0.26
C GLY A 226 -23.58 9.39 0.03
N LYS A 227 -24.71 9.65 0.67
CA LYS A 227 -25.11 11.01 1.07
C LYS A 227 -24.07 11.66 2.00
N GLY A 228 -23.50 10.88 2.91
CA GLY A 228 -22.43 11.34 3.80
C GLY A 228 -21.08 11.62 3.12
N GLY A 229 -20.95 11.35 1.83
CA GLY A 229 -19.76 11.60 1.01
C GLY A 229 -19.90 12.67 -0.06
N GLU A 230 -21.07 13.31 -0.19
CA GLU A 230 -21.32 14.25 -1.31
C GLU A 230 -20.36 15.45 -1.32
N GLU A 231 -20.10 16.07 -0.18
CA GLU A 231 -19.18 17.21 -0.08
C GLU A 231 -17.76 16.80 -0.52
N LEU A 232 -17.28 15.65 0.00
CA LEU A 232 -16.00 15.08 -0.40
C LEU A 232 -15.96 14.80 -1.91
N ALA A 233 -17.02 14.23 -2.46
CA ALA A 233 -17.09 13.91 -3.89
C ALA A 233 -17.01 15.18 -4.76
N ARG A 234 -17.72 16.25 -4.39
CA ARG A 234 -17.65 17.54 -5.10
C ARG A 234 -16.24 18.14 -5.07
N GLU A 235 -15.59 18.07 -3.92
CA GLU A 235 -14.20 18.55 -3.79
C GLU A 235 -13.23 17.70 -4.63
N VAL A 236 -13.39 16.38 -4.67
CA VAL A 236 -12.59 15.50 -5.53
C VAL A 236 -12.77 15.85 -7.01
N VAL A 237 -14.01 16.04 -7.46
CA VAL A 237 -14.29 16.47 -8.85
C VAL A 237 -13.60 17.80 -9.16
N ARG A 238 -13.73 18.78 -8.28
CA ARG A 238 -13.06 20.09 -8.41
C ARG A 238 -11.54 19.95 -8.52
N LEU A 239 -10.93 19.10 -7.67
CA LEU A 239 -9.49 18.86 -7.70
C LEU A 239 -9.03 18.11 -8.97
N CYS A 240 -9.85 17.27 -9.54
CA CYS A 240 -9.54 16.59 -10.80
C CYS A 240 -9.43 17.56 -12.00
N GLU A 241 -10.03 18.75 -11.90
CA GLU A 241 -9.90 19.81 -12.90
C GLU A 241 -8.63 20.65 -12.75
N GLU A 242 -7.94 20.55 -11.60
CA GLU A 242 -6.68 21.22 -11.37
C GLU A 242 -5.54 20.55 -12.17
N LYS A 243 -4.64 21.36 -12.71
CA LYS A 243 -3.43 20.83 -13.37
C LYS A 243 -2.44 20.38 -12.32
N GLY A 244 -2.38 19.09 -12.05
CA GLY A 244 -1.32 18.48 -11.27
C GLY A 244 0.01 18.44 -12.03
N SER A 245 1.10 18.29 -11.30
CA SER A 245 2.45 18.08 -11.83
C SER A 245 3.02 16.76 -11.35
N PHE A 246 2.29 15.67 -11.63
CA PHE A 246 2.66 14.33 -11.17
C PHE A 246 4.09 13.97 -11.54
N ARG A 247 4.83 13.48 -10.57
CA ARG A 247 6.19 12.96 -10.72
C ARG A 247 6.43 11.80 -9.78
N PHE A 248 7.34 10.93 -10.17
CA PHE A 248 7.79 9.83 -9.33
C PHE A 248 8.76 10.32 -8.24
N CYS A 249 8.84 9.59 -7.13
CA CYS A 249 9.76 9.91 -6.04
C CYS A 249 11.23 9.81 -6.47
N TYR A 250 11.53 8.89 -7.38
CA TYR A 250 12.89 8.61 -7.88
C TYR A 250 12.89 8.27 -9.38
N ASP A 251 14.06 8.42 -10.01
CA ASP A 251 14.30 7.91 -11.35
C ASP A 251 14.56 6.39 -11.28
N GLU A 252 13.87 5.62 -12.11
CA GLU A 252 13.98 4.17 -12.17
C GLU A 252 15.40 3.70 -12.53
N LYS A 253 16.17 4.51 -13.28
CA LYS A 253 17.53 4.20 -13.69
C LYS A 253 18.60 4.36 -12.59
N GLN A 254 18.24 4.98 -11.47
CA GLN A 254 19.15 5.11 -10.33
C GLN A 254 19.48 3.73 -9.73
N PRO A 255 20.65 3.59 -9.07
CA PRO A 255 20.98 2.41 -8.29
C PRO A 255 19.94 2.11 -7.20
N ILE A 256 19.80 0.84 -6.82
CA ILE A 256 18.83 0.39 -5.80
C ILE A 256 18.94 1.22 -4.51
N LYS A 257 20.18 1.46 -4.03
CA LYS A 257 20.41 2.23 -2.79
C LYS A 257 19.92 3.67 -2.89
N GLU A 258 20.12 4.34 -4.01
CA GLU A 258 19.68 5.73 -4.22
C GLU A 258 18.15 5.84 -4.23
N LYS A 259 17.46 4.84 -4.80
CA LYS A 259 15.99 4.78 -4.77
C LYS A 259 15.46 4.58 -3.36
N ILE A 260 16.05 3.67 -2.60
CA ILE A 260 15.72 3.47 -1.18
C ILE A 260 15.94 4.75 -0.39
N GLU A 261 17.08 5.40 -0.59
CA GLU A 261 17.41 6.66 0.08
C GLU A 261 16.45 7.79 -0.29
N ALA A 262 16.04 7.88 -1.56
CA ALA A 262 15.05 8.86 -2.02
C ALA A 262 13.69 8.68 -1.32
N ILE A 263 13.20 7.45 -1.20
CA ILE A 263 11.96 7.15 -0.48
C ILE A 263 12.09 7.52 1.00
N VAL A 264 13.18 7.09 1.66
CA VAL A 264 13.39 7.35 3.08
C VAL A 264 13.49 8.85 3.38
N LYS A 265 14.22 9.61 2.58
CA LYS A 265 14.40 11.05 2.79
C LYS A 265 13.16 11.87 2.42
N LYS A 266 12.55 11.60 1.26
CA LYS A 266 11.47 12.43 0.73
C LYS A 266 10.11 12.05 1.30
N VAL A 267 9.81 10.74 1.44
CA VAL A 267 8.49 10.25 1.87
C VAL A 267 8.44 10.01 3.36
N TYR A 268 9.45 9.35 3.93
CA TYR A 268 9.44 9.01 5.36
C TYR A 268 9.96 10.15 6.25
N GLY A 269 10.79 11.03 5.71
CA GLY A 269 11.43 12.12 6.48
C GLY A 269 12.61 11.65 7.32
N GLY A 270 13.19 10.50 6.99
CA GLY A 270 14.41 9.98 7.62
C GLY A 270 15.66 10.71 7.13
N LYS A 271 16.72 10.66 7.94
CA LYS A 271 18.01 11.26 7.63
C LYS A 271 18.82 10.43 6.63
N GLY A 272 18.65 9.10 6.63
CA GLY A 272 19.41 8.20 5.77
C GLY A 272 19.05 6.74 5.99
N VAL A 273 19.85 5.88 5.36
CA VAL A 273 19.67 4.42 5.35
C VAL A 273 20.95 3.73 5.79
N SER A 274 20.82 2.70 6.61
CA SER A 274 21.90 1.76 6.90
C SER A 274 21.56 0.38 6.31
N TYR A 275 22.58 -0.40 6.02
CA TYR A 275 22.44 -1.72 5.42
C TYR A 275 23.18 -2.75 6.25
N THR A 276 22.58 -3.90 6.50
CA THR A 276 23.31 -5.04 7.07
C THR A 276 24.28 -5.62 6.04
N ALA A 277 25.27 -6.41 6.49
CA ALA A 277 26.20 -7.10 5.60
C ALA A 277 25.47 -8.02 4.60
N GLU A 278 24.36 -8.63 5.03
CA GLU A 278 23.48 -9.43 4.19
C GLU A 278 22.86 -8.59 3.08
N ALA A 279 22.23 -7.46 3.43
CA ALA A 279 21.60 -6.54 2.47
C ALA A 279 22.62 -5.99 1.45
N GLU A 280 23.84 -5.65 1.90
CA GLU A 280 24.93 -5.21 1.03
C GLU A 280 25.29 -6.28 -0.02
N THR A 281 25.45 -7.52 0.42
CA THR A 281 25.77 -8.65 -0.46
C THR A 281 24.65 -8.91 -1.47
N GLN A 282 23.38 -8.85 -1.01
CA GLN A 282 22.22 -9.06 -1.87
C GLN A 282 22.07 -7.95 -2.90
N ILE A 283 22.23 -6.66 -2.51
CA ILE A 283 22.18 -5.53 -3.44
C ILE A 283 23.26 -5.66 -4.50
N LYS A 284 24.51 -5.95 -4.10
CA LYS A 284 25.62 -6.17 -5.04
C LYS A 284 25.27 -7.25 -6.06
N ARG A 285 24.76 -8.40 -5.60
CA ARG A 285 24.32 -9.49 -6.48
C ARG A 285 23.24 -9.06 -7.45
N LEU A 286 22.22 -8.32 -6.99
CA LEU A 286 21.13 -7.84 -7.84
C LEU A 286 21.62 -6.84 -8.89
N THR A 287 22.56 -5.97 -8.53
CA THR A 287 23.23 -5.05 -9.46
C THR A 287 24.01 -5.81 -10.55
N GLU A 288 24.80 -6.82 -10.16
CA GLU A 288 25.55 -7.67 -11.09
C GLU A 288 24.63 -8.46 -12.04
N LEU A 289 23.43 -8.81 -11.60
CA LEU A 289 22.39 -9.46 -12.40
C LEU A 289 21.56 -8.48 -13.26
N GLY A 290 21.83 -7.17 -13.19
CA GLY A 290 21.20 -6.15 -14.02
C GLY A 290 19.82 -5.67 -13.52
N PHE A 291 19.51 -5.84 -12.22
CA PHE A 291 18.21 -5.44 -11.63
C PHE A 291 18.21 -4.01 -11.07
N ASP A 292 19.24 -3.21 -11.27
CA ASP A 292 19.27 -1.81 -10.82
C ASP A 292 18.12 -0.97 -11.40
N GLY A 293 17.70 -1.24 -12.64
CA GLY A 293 16.62 -0.52 -13.31
C GLY A 293 15.19 -0.89 -12.85
N THR A 294 15.02 -1.62 -11.75
CA THR A 294 13.67 -2.00 -11.26
C THR A 294 13.21 -1.10 -10.12
N PRO A 295 11.88 -0.82 -10.00
CA PRO A 295 11.33 -0.11 -8.84
C PRO A 295 11.66 -0.81 -7.51
N VAL A 296 11.59 -0.04 -6.42
CA VAL A 296 11.80 -0.56 -5.06
C VAL A 296 10.47 -0.59 -4.31
N CYS A 297 10.20 -1.72 -3.67
CA CYS A 297 9.10 -1.93 -2.74
C CYS A 297 9.66 -1.98 -1.32
N MET A 298 9.43 -0.91 -0.55
CA MET A 298 9.86 -0.85 0.85
C MET A 298 8.91 -1.67 1.73
N ALA A 299 9.44 -2.66 2.42
CA ALA A 299 8.71 -3.43 3.42
C ALA A 299 9.07 -2.93 4.82
N LYS A 300 8.14 -2.21 5.46
CA LYS A 300 8.31 -1.63 6.80
C LYS A 300 7.02 -1.70 7.62
N THR A 301 7.11 -1.36 8.89
CA THR A 301 5.93 -1.24 9.75
C THR A 301 4.92 -0.22 9.22
N GLN A 302 3.64 -0.52 9.35
CA GLN A 302 2.54 0.40 9.01
C GLN A 302 2.21 1.42 10.12
N TYR A 303 2.86 1.33 11.26
CA TYR A 303 2.54 2.16 12.45
C TYR A 303 3.41 3.42 12.57
N SER A 304 4.41 3.58 11.74
CA SER A 304 5.33 4.73 11.80
C SER A 304 5.89 5.05 10.42
N PHE A 305 6.32 6.29 10.20
CA PHE A 305 7.16 6.63 9.04
C PHE A 305 8.54 5.97 9.09
N SER A 306 9.03 5.64 10.30
CA SER A 306 10.29 4.90 10.44
C SER A 306 10.10 3.38 10.34
N ASP A 307 11.18 2.63 10.49
CA ASP A 307 11.19 1.17 10.65
C ASP A 307 10.96 0.71 12.11
N ASP A 308 10.81 1.67 13.04
CA ASP A 308 10.49 1.45 14.45
C ASP A 308 9.03 1.86 14.73
N MET A 309 8.18 0.89 15.07
CA MET A 309 6.76 1.12 15.35
C MET A 309 6.48 2.00 16.58
N ALA A 310 7.48 2.20 17.46
CA ALA A 310 7.33 3.05 18.63
C ALA A 310 7.49 4.55 18.31
N LYS A 311 8.06 4.89 17.17
CA LYS A 311 8.23 6.29 16.73
C LYS A 311 6.96 6.81 16.08
N LEU A 312 6.04 7.29 16.89
CA LEU A 312 4.74 7.81 16.48
C LEU A 312 4.82 9.24 15.91
N GLY A 313 3.70 9.73 15.37
CA GLY A 313 3.59 11.08 14.82
C GLY A 313 4.34 11.24 13.48
N ALA A 314 5.15 12.26 13.38
CA ALA A 314 6.03 12.53 12.23
C ALA A 314 7.49 12.58 12.71
N PRO A 315 8.12 11.42 12.97
CA PRO A 315 9.50 11.37 13.42
C PRO A 315 10.45 11.98 12.38
N GLU A 316 11.56 12.53 12.87
CA GLU A 316 12.62 13.12 12.05
C GLU A 316 13.99 12.56 12.49
N ASP A 317 15.02 12.81 11.70
CA ASP A 317 16.42 12.45 11.97
C ASP A 317 16.69 10.96 12.25
N PHE A 318 15.78 10.07 11.90
CA PHE A 318 15.99 8.62 12.06
C PHE A 318 16.71 8.03 10.85
N ILE A 319 17.34 6.89 11.06
CA ILE A 319 17.96 6.07 10.02
C ILE A 319 17.14 4.80 9.89
N VAL A 320 16.75 4.46 8.66
CA VAL A 320 16.08 3.19 8.34
C VAL A 320 17.13 2.13 8.10
N THR A 321 16.97 0.98 8.75
CA THR A 321 17.88 -0.16 8.57
C THR A 321 17.28 -1.18 7.60
N VAL A 322 17.88 -1.34 6.43
CA VAL A 322 17.56 -2.41 5.48
C VAL A 322 18.32 -3.66 5.90
N ARG A 323 17.58 -4.69 6.30
CA ARG A 323 18.18 -5.95 6.78
C ARG A 323 18.43 -6.97 5.66
N SER A 324 17.55 -7.01 4.66
CA SER A 324 17.70 -7.88 3.50
C SER A 324 16.98 -7.32 2.28
N VAL A 325 17.40 -7.74 1.10
CA VAL A 325 16.85 -7.31 -0.17
C VAL A 325 16.65 -8.53 -1.07
N LYS A 326 15.48 -8.66 -1.68
CA LYS A 326 15.17 -9.75 -2.60
C LYS A 326 14.53 -9.23 -3.88
N MET A 327 14.73 -9.96 -4.97
CA MET A 327 14.10 -9.67 -6.26
C MET A 327 12.78 -10.42 -6.41
N ALA A 328 11.69 -9.72 -6.68
CA ALA A 328 10.46 -10.29 -7.19
C ALA A 328 10.43 -10.12 -8.72
N ALA A 329 11.17 -11.02 -9.43
CA ALA A 329 11.47 -10.85 -10.85
C ALA A 329 10.27 -11.00 -11.77
N GLY A 330 9.29 -11.80 -11.39
CA GLY A 330 8.00 -11.90 -12.08
C GLY A 330 7.16 -10.65 -11.92
N ALA A 331 7.10 -10.10 -10.71
CA ALA A 331 6.42 -8.84 -10.42
C ALA A 331 7.19 -7.64 -11.02
N GLY A 332 8.52 -7.69 -11.04
CA GLY A 332 9.37 -6.68 -11.64
C GLY A 332 9.78 -5.56 -10.68
N PHE A 333 9.92 -5.84 -9.38
CA PHE A 333 10.43 -4.90 -8.39
C PHE A 333 11.33 -5.57 -7.36
N VAL A 334 12.20 -4.77 -6.74
CA VAL A 334 13.05 -5.18 -5.63
C VAL A 334 12.32 -4.94 -4.32
N ILE A 335 12.31 -5.91 -3.41
CA ILE A 335 11.75 -5.79 -2.06
C ILE A 335 12.88 -5.51 -1.07
N ALA A 336 12.82 -4.37 -0.38
CA ALA A 336 13.75 -4.00 0.69
C ALA A 336 13.08 -4.19 2.05
N LEU A 337 13.51 -5.19 2.82
CA LEU A 337 12.97 -5.51 4.14
C LEU A 337 13.68 -4.68 5.20
N THR A 338 12.91 -3.92 5.99
CA THR A 338 13.45 -3.03 7.03
C THR A 338 13.06 -3.50 8.42
N GLY A 339 13.87 -3.17 9.41
CA GLY A 339 13.58 -3.46 10.80
C GLY A 339 13.12 -4.90 11.07
N ASN A 340 12.18 -5.07 11.98
CA ASN A 340 11.59 -6.37 12.32
C ASN A 340 10.22 -6.62 11.64
N ILE A 341 10.08 -6.22 10.39
CA ILE A 341 8.82 -6.44 9.67
C ILE A 341 8.50 -7.92 9.49
N MET A 342 7.28 -8.31 9.78
CA MET A 342 6.74 -9.63 9.42
C MET A 342 6.20 -9.56 7.99
N THR A 343 6.61 -10.53 7.18
CA THR A 343 6.19 -10.62 5.77
C THR A 343 4.79 -11.24 5.60
N MET A 344 4.30 -11.90 6.65
CA MET A 344 3.02 -12.59 6.66
C MET A 344 2.34 -12.39 8.03
N PRO A 345 1.00 -12.29 8.12
CA PRO A 345 0.29 -12.28 9.40
C PRO A 345 0.64 -13.48 10.26
N GLY A 346 0.84 -13.26 11.56
CA GLY A 346 1.02 -14.37 12.52
C GLY A 346 -0.24 -15.22 12.61
N LEU A 347 -0.09 -16.53 12.61
CA LEU A 347 -1.20 -17.44 12.83
C LEU A 347 -1.42 -17.62 14.33
N PRO A 348 -2.67 -17.52 14.85
CA PRO A 348 -2.96 -17.75 16.25
C PRO A 348 -2.79 -19.24 16.59
N LYS A 349 -2.48 -19.54 17.86
CA LYS A 349 -2.38 -20.94 18.34
C LYS A 349 -3.69 -21.71 18.19
N VAL A 350 -4.83 -21.01 18.36
CA VAL A 350 -6.17 -21.53 18.12
C VAL A 350 -6.68 -20.82 16.87
N PRO A 351 -6.76 -21.52 15.73
CA PRO A 351 -7.23 -20.90 14.49
C PRO A 351 -8.72 -20.55 14.58
N ALA A 352 -9.11 -19.45 13.91
CA ALA A 352 -10.51 -19.03 13.84
C ALA A 352 -11.42 -20.13 13.25
N ALA A 353 -10.87 -20.98 12.38
CA ALA A 353 -11.57 -22.10 11.78
C ALA A 353 -12.21 -23.08 12.79
N GLU A 354 -11.68 -23.19 14.02
CA GLU A 354 -12.27 -24.03 15.07
C GLU A 354 -13.63 -23.50 15.60
N LYS A 355 -13.95 -22.23 15.33
CA LYS A 355 -15.17 -21.56 15.80
C LYS A 355 -16.12 -21.20 14.67
N ILE A 356 -15.63 -21.25 13.42
CA ILE A 356 -16.46 -20.94 12.25
C ILE A 356 -17.28 -22.18 11.92
N ASP A 357 -18.60 -22.01 11.83
CA ASP A 357 -19.54 -23.06 11.48
C ASP A 357 -20.65 -22.53 10.59
N VAL A 358 -21.39 -23.45 9.95
CA VAL A 358 -22.54 -23.15 9.13
C VAL A 358 -23.69 -24.08 9.51
N ASP A 359 -24.86 -23.52 9.79
CA ASP A 359 -26.06 -24.31 10.13
C ASP A 359 -26.77 -24.87 8.89
N GLU A 360 -27.81 -25.65 9.11
CA GLU A 360 -28.62 -26.27 8.05
C GLU A 360 -29.36 -25.28 7.15
N ASN A 361 -29.53 -24.03 7.60
CA ASN A 361 -30.15 -22.95 6.87
C ASN A 361 -29.10 -22.09 6.10
N GLY A 362 -27.83 -22.44 6.16
CA GLY A 362 -26.74 -21.70 5.52
C GLY A 362 -26.28 -20.46 6.29
N VAL A 363 -26.65 -20.33 7.56
CA VAL A 363 -26.20 -19.19 8.40
C VAL A 363 -24.83 -19.49 8.95
N ILE A 364 -23.86 -18.61 8.64
CA ILE A 364 -22.47 -18.74 9.10
C ILE A 364 -22.33 -18.05 10.47
N THR A 365 -21.67 -18.73 11.41
CA THR A 365 -21.35 -18.26 12.75
C THR A 365 -19.85 -18.23 13.01
N GLY A 366 -19.38 -17.52 14.03
CA GLY A 366 -17.98 -17.54 14.46
C GLY A 366 -17.00 -16.71 13.60
N LEU A 367 -17.48 -15.92 12.63
CA LEU A 367 -16.63 -15.05 11.81
C LEU A 367 -16.13 -13.82 12.57
N PHE A 368 -16.89 -13.35 13.59
CA PHE A 368 -16.62 -12.17 14.41
C PHE A 368 -16.86 -12.46 15.88
#